data_a998db24c0dd8506312574a5badfa097
#
_entry.id   a998db24c0dd8506312574a5badfa097
#
_cell.length_a   1.000
_cell.length_b   1.000
_cell.length_c   1.000
_cell.angle_alpha   90.00
_cell.angle_beta   90.00
_cell.angle_gamma   90.00
#
_symmetry.space_group_name_H-M   'P 1'
#
loop_
_entity.id
_entity.type
_entity.pdbx_description
1 polymer ?
#
loop_
_entity_poly.entity_id
_entity_poly.type
_entity_poly.pdbx_seq_one_letter_code
_entity_poly.pdbx_strand_id
1 'polypeptide(L)'
;GGGGLVSTAADYYRFCRMLLGGGTVDGTRIIGSRTLAFMTRNHLPGGADLSEFATGGFSESEYEGVGFGLGFANTLDPVRNGHPSSVGSFYWGGLASTLFWVDPIEELVVIFMTQLIPSRTFNFRGQLENIIYGALK
;
A
#
# COMPACT_ATOMS: atom_id res chain seq x y z
N GLY A 1 6.32 10.69 13.33
CA GLY A 1 4.92 10.32 13.35
C GLY A 1 4.65 8.82 13.30
N GLY A 2 5.65 7.96 13.10
CA GLY A 2 5.43 6.51 12.97
C GLY A 2 5.05 5.81 14.27
N GLY A 3 5.22 6.42 15.43
CA GLY A 3 4.79 5.91 16.72
C GLY A 3 4.03 6.97 17.50
N GLY A 4 3.11 6.55 18.36
CA GLY A 4 2.37 7.45 19.26
C GLY A 4 1.06 8.01 18.69
N LEU A 5 0.74 7.80 17.43
CA LEU A 5 -0.58 8.10 16.89
C LEU A 5 -1.45 6.86 16.92
N VAL A 6 -2.68 7.03 17.36
CA VAL A 6 -3.73 6.02 17.34
C VAL A 6 -4.87 6.49 16.46
N SER A 7 -5.56 5.56 15.79
CA SER A 7 -6.68 5.86 14.92
C SER A 7 -7.71 4.73 14.95
N THR A 8 -8.81 4.89 14.25
CA THR A 8 -9.83 3.87 14.05
C THR A 8 -9.80 3.38 12.60
N ALA A 9 -10.32 2.19 12.33
CA ALA A 9 -10.49 1.70 10.96
C ALA A 9 -11.37 2.66 10.12
N ALA A 10 -12.38 3.27 10.74
CA ALA A 10 -13.27 4.22 10.07
C ALA A 10 -12.55 5.51 9.64
N ASP A 11 -11.72 6.08 10.51
CA ASP A 11 -10.94 7.28 10.18
C ASP A 11 -9.87 6.97 9.12
N TYR A 12 -9.22 5.81 9.26
CA TYR A 12 -8.23 5.38 8.28
C TYR A 12 -8.87 5.10 6.92
N TYR A 13 -10.09 4.57 6.91
CA TYR A 13 -10.88 4.39 5.68
C TYR A 13 -11.18 5.73 5.01
N ARG A 14 -11.51 6.79 5.76
CA ARG A 14 -11.68 8.14 5.19
C ARG A 14 -10.40 8.65 4.53
N PHE A 15 -9.23 8.40 5.15
CA PHE A 15 -7.94 8.69 4.53
C PHE A 15 -7.75 7.91 3.23
N CYS A 16 -7.99 6.61 3.22
CA CYS A 16 -7.88 5.80 2.01
C CYS A 16 -8.89 6.22 0.92
N ARG A 17 -10.12 6.60 1.30
CA ARG A 17 -11.10 7.18 0.35
C ARG A 17 -10.59 8.47 -0.28
N MET A 18 -9.92 9.32 0.49
CA MET A 18 -9.30 10.53 -0.04
C MET A 18 -8.23 10.18 -1.08
N LEU A 19 -7.41 9.18 -0.82
CA LEU A 19 -6.40 8.69 -1.76
C LEU A 19 -7.07 8.11 -3.03
N LEU A 20 -8.04 7.22 -2.88
CA LEU A 20 -8.78 6.64 -3.99
C LEU A 20 -9.52 7.70 -4.82
N GLY A 21 -10.07 8.71 -4.15
CA GLY A 21 -10.76 9.85 -4.76
C GLY A 21 -9.83 10.91 -5.38
N GLY A 22 -8.56 10.56 -5.65
CA GLY A 22 -7.63 11.48 -6.30
C GLY A 22 -7.23 12.70 -5.45
N GLY A 23 -7.26 12.55 -4.13
CA GLY A 23 -6.93 13.62 -3.19
C GLY A 23 -8.13 14.39 -2.63
N THR A 24 -9.36 13.88 -2.90
CA THR A 24 -10.62 14.51 -2.46
C THR A 24 -11.47 13.49 -1.69
N VAL A 25 -12.09 13.93 -0.60
CA VAL A 25 -13.05 13.15 0.17
C VAL A 25 -14.21 14.05 0.63
N ASP A 26 -15.41 13.56 0.52
CA ASP A 26 -16.65 14.27 0.95
C ASP A 26 -16.73 15.72 0.42
N GLY A 27 -16.33 15.91 -0.84
CA GLY A 27 -16.29 17.22 -1.52
C GLY A 27 -15.12 18.12 -1.12
N THR A 28 -14.30 17.72 -0.16
CA THR A 28 -13.13 18.49 0.30
C THR A 28 -11.85 17.98 -0.36
N ARG A 29 -11.15 18.87 -1.05
CA ARG A 29 -9.83 18.58 -1.61
C ARG A 29 -8.76 18.78 -0.55
N ILE A 30 -8.06 17.70 -0.21
CA ILE A 30 -6.93 17.69 0.74
C ILE A 30 -5.61 17.87 0.00
N ILE A 31 -5.46 17.18 -1.14
CA ILE A 31 -4.26 17.24 -1.98
C ILE A 31 -4.66 17.31 -3.45
N GLY A 32 -3.83 17.91 -4.28
CA GLY A 32 -4.07 17.93 -5.73
C GLY A 32 -3.91 16.55 -6.37
N SER A 33 -4.76 16.19 -7.33
CA SER A 33 -4.72 14.89 -7.99
C SER A 33 -3.39 14.60 -8.69
N ARG A 34 -2.77 15.63 -9.28
CA ARG A 34 -1.45 15.51 -9.91
C ARG A 34 -0.35 15.26 -8.88
N THR A 35 -0.44 15.90 -7.71
CA THR A 35 0.50 15.68 -6.60
C THR A 35 0.37 14.26 -6.07
N LEU A 36 -0.85 13.79 -5.85
CA LEU A 36 -1.08 12.41 -5.41
C LEU A 36 -0.56 11.41 -6.44
N ALA A 37 -0.89 11.59 -7.73
CA ALA A 37 -0.37 10.74 -8.79
C ALA A 37 1.16 10.75 -8.87
N PHE A 38 1.80 11.87 -8.56
CA PHE A 38 3.26 11.94 -8.46
C PHE A 38 3.77 11.17 -7.22
N MET A 39 3.14 11.33 -6.07
CA MET A 39 3.53 10.66 -4.82
C MET A 39 3.46 9.14 -4.91
N THR A 40 2.48 8.60 -5.62
CA THR A 40 2.23 7.15 -5.72
C THR A 40 3.02 6.46 -6.83
N ARG A 41 3.80 7.19 -7.62
CA ARG A 41 4.71 6.61 -8.62
C ARG A 41 5.99 6.09 -7.98
N ASN A 42 6.69 5.23 -8.71
CA ASN A 42 8.03 4.80 -8.32
C ASN A 42 9.04 5.94 -8.44
N HIS A 43 9.72 6.26 -7.35
CA HIS A 43 10.76 7.29 -7.27
C HIS A 43 12.17 6.68 -7.11
N LEU A 44 12.28 5.36 -7.13
CA LEU A 44 13.59 4.73 -7.04
C LEU A 44 14.43 5.03 -8.29
N PRO A 45 15.75 5.26 -8.15
CA PRO A 45 16.64 5.58 -9.25
C PRO A 45 16.58 4.54 -10.37
N GLY A 46 16.56 5.01 -11.61
CA GLY A 46 16.56 4.11 -12.78
C GLY A 46 15.27 3.33 -13.00
N GLY A 47 14.22 3.57 -12.22
CA GLY A 47 12.98 2.79 -12.26
C GLY A 47 13.11 1.42 -11.61
N ALA A 48 14.18 1.20 -10.85
CA ALA A 48 14.45 -0.04 -10.12
C ALA A 48 13.32 -0.39 -9.13
N ASP A 49 13.29 -1.62 -8.70
CA ASP A 49 12.43 -2.05 -7.60
C ASP A 49 13.19 -2.11 -6.26
N LEU A 50 12.45 -2.33 -5.18
CA LEU A 50 13.04 -2.36 -3.84
C LEU A 50 14.03 -3.50 -3.63
N SER A 51 13.96 -4.60 -4.39
CA SER A 51 14.89 -5.71 -4.26
C SER A 51 16.33 -5.31 -4.57
N GLU A 52 16.52 -4.29 -5.43
CA GLU A 52 17.83 -3.76 -5.79
C GLU A 52 18.45 -2.85 -4.70
N PHE A 53 17.63 -2.32 -3.81
CA PHE A 53 18.06 -1.39 -2.76
C PHE A 53 17.91 -1.95 -1.34
N ALA A 54 17.23 -3.07 -1.17
CA ALA A 54 16.93 -3.60 0.15
C ALA A 54 18.18 -4.17 0.83
N THR A 55 18.69 -3.45 1.80
CA THR A 55 19.73 -3.90 2.69
C THR A 55 19.16 -4.14 4.09
N GLY A 56 18.58 -5.33 4.35
CA GLY A 56 18.17 -5.74 5.69
C GLY A 56 16.71 -5.54 6.07
N GLY A 57 16.34 -6.08 7.20
CA GLY A 57 15.05 -6.55 7.64
C GLY A 57 13.94 -5.57 8.01
N PHE A 58 13.86 -4.37 7.49
CA PHE A 58 12.77 -3.42 7.83
C PHE A 58 11.61 -3.39 6.85
N SER A 59 11.55 -4.28 5.89
CA SER A 59 10.44 -4.29 4.95
C SER A 59 9.39 -5.33 5.31
N GLU A 60 8.16 -4.88 5.29
CA GLU A 60 6.96 -5.68 5.51
C GLU A 60 6.39 -6.24 4.20
N SER A 61 7.05 -6.01 3.08
CA SER A 61 6.67 -6.50 1.76
C SER A 61 7.79 -7.30 1.12
N GLU A 62 7.45 -8.23 0.28
CA GLU A 62 8.37 -8.77 -0.69
C GLU A 62 8.77 -7.64 -1.63
N TYR A 63 10.01 -7.65 -2.10
CA TYR A 63 10.61 -6.49 -2.74
C TYR A 63 10.61 -6.55 -4.25
N GLU A 64 10.49 -7.75 -4.82
CA GLU A 64 10.51 -7.92 -6.26
C GLU A 64 9.22 -7.37 -6.88
N GLY A 65 9.36 -6.61 -7.96
CA GLY A 65 8.24 -5.98 -8.63
C GLY A 65 7.56 -4.86 -7.83
N VAL A 66 8.21 -4.36 -6.77
CA VAL A 66 7.69 -3.33 -5.89
C VAL A 66 8.56 -2.08 -5.94
N GLY A 67 7.99 -0.96 -6.30
CA GLY A 67 8.60 0.36 -6.23
C GLY A 67 8.31 1.08 -4.93
N PHE A 68 8.85 2.29 -4.80
CA PHE A 68 8.57 3.15 -3.66
C PHE A 68 8.38 4.61 -4.10
N GLY A 69 7.30 5.20 -3.66
CA GLY A 69 6.95 6.59 -3.91
C GLY A 69 7.23 7.49 -2.70
N LEU A 70 6.48 8.56 -2.59
CA LEU A 70 6.59 9.48 -1.44
C LEU A 70 5.61 9.02 -0.34
N GLY A 71 6.02 8.01 0.43
CA GLY A 71 5.28 7.48 1.57
C GLY A 71 4.49 6.20 1.30
N PHE A 72 4.55 5.64 0.09
CA PHE A 72 3.88 4.38 -0.26
C PHE A 72 4.81 3.48 -1.07
N ALA A 73 4.76 2.18 -0.82
CA ALA A 73 5.18 1.19 -1.79
C ALA A 73 4.12 1.12 -2.90
N ASN A 74 4.53 0.76 -4.11
CA ASN A 74 3.62 0.58 -5.24
C ASN A 74 3.97 -0.68 -6.05
N THR A 75 2.95 -1.30 -6.61
CA THR A 75 3.12 -2.48 -7.46
C THR A 75 3.58 -2.04 -8.84
N LEU A 76 4.77 -2.49 -9.24
CA LEU A 76 5.33 -2.29 -10.58
C LEU A 76 5.04 -3.49 -11.48
N ASP A 77 5.20 -4.69 -10.93
CA ASP A 77 4.99 -5.95 -11.65
C ASP A 77 4.34 -6.97 -10.69
N PRO A 78 3.04 -7.23 -10.83
CA PRO A 78 2.32 -8.16 -9.98
C PRO A 78 2.81 -9.61 -10.14
N VAL A 79 3.35 -9.99 -11.30
CA VAL A 79 3.87 -11.34 -11.52
C VAL A 79 5.15 -11.56 -10.70
N ARG A 80 6.07 -10.60 -10.75
CA ARG A 80 7.30 -10.63 -9.94
C ARG A 80 7.00 -10.50 -8.44
N ASN A 81 5.99 -9.69 -8.08
CA ASN A 81 5.56 -9.55 -6.69
C ASN A 81 4.83 -10.80 -6.16
N GLY A 82 4.32 -11.64 -7.05
CA GLY A 82 3.63 -12.88 -6.68
C GLY A 82 2.20 -12.70 -6.17
N HIS A 83 1.59 -11.54 -6.41
CA HIS A 83 0.24 -11.20 -5.96
C HIS A 83 -0.61 -10.65 -7.10
N PRO A 84 -1.91 -10.96 -7.16
CA PRO A 84 -2.80 -10.56 -8.26
C PRO A 84 -3.31 -9.11 -8.16
N SER A 85 -2.51 -8.22 -7.59
CA SER A 85 -2.85 -6.80 -7.51
C SER A 85 -2.64 -6.07 -8.84
N SER A 86 -3.28 -4.92 -9.01
CA SER A 86 -3.09 -4.11 -10.21
C SER A 86 -1.76 -3.36 -10.20
N VAL A 87 -1.16 -3.18 -11.38
CA VAL A 87 -0.03 -2.25 -11.53
C VAL A 87 -0.46 -0.85 -11.11
N GLY A 88 0.31 -0.23 -10.20
CA GLY A 88 0.01 1.07 -9.64
C GLY A 88 -0.86 1.05 -8.38
N SER A 89 -1.29 -0.12 -7.91
CA SER A 89 -1.80 -0.24 -6.55
C SER A 89 -0.71 0.18 -5.56
N PHE A 90 -1.08 0.84 -4.48
CA PHE A 90 -0.11 1.37 -3.52
C PHE A 90 -0.54 1.11 -2.08
N TYR A 91 0.43 0.98 -1.21
CA TYR A 91 0.20 0.45 0.12
C TYR A 91 1.31 0.78 1.11
N TRP A 92 1.07 0.48 2.37
CA TRP A 92 2.10 0.35 3.38
C TRP A 92 1.60 -0.56 4.52
N GLY A 93 2.47 -0.81 5.49
CA GLY A 93 2.18 -1.62 6.66
C GLY A 93 2.79 -1.04 7.92
N GLY A 94 2.56 -1.71 9.04
CA GLY A 94 3.06 -1.34 10.35
C GLY A 94 3.78 -2.48 11.06
N LEU A 95 4.66 -2.14 12.01
CA LEU A 95 5.43 -3.10 12.81
C LEU A 95 4.54 -4.13 13.54
N ALA A 96 3.31 -3.72 13.88
CA ALA A 96 2.33 -4.59 14.53
C ALA A 96 1.42 -5.34 13.53
N SER A 97 1.88 -5.54 12.29
CA SER A 97 1.19 -6.28 11.22
C SER A 97 -0.09 -5.62 10.70
N THR A 98 -0.36 -4.36 11.06
CA THR A 98 -1.40 -3.58 10.39
C THR A 98 -0.99 -3.33 8.95
N LEU A 99 -1.94 -3.36 8.03
CA LEU A 99 -1.69 -3.06 6.62
C LEU A 99 -2.89 -2.42 5.95
N PHE A 100 -2.64 -1.71 4.89
CA PHE A 100 -3.66 -1.23 3.96
C PHE A 100 -3.12 -1.22 2.54
N TRP A 101 -4.03 -1.28 1.58
CA TRP A 101 -3.72 -0.93 0.20
C TRP A 101 -4.89 -0.22 -0.46
N VAL A 102 -4.56 0.52 -1.48
CA VAL A 102 -5.49 1.20 -2.37
C VAL A 102 -5.17 0.75 -3.79
N ASP A 103 -6.16 0.23 -4.48
CA ASP A 103 -6.08 -0.14 -5.88
C ASP A 103 -7.03 0.76 -6.69
N PRO A 104 -6.50 1.78 -7.38
CA PRO A 104 -7.33 2.69 -8.16
C PRO A 104 -7.98 2.05 -9.40
N ILE A 105 -7.43 0.93 -9.91
CA ILE A 105 -8.00 0.24 -11.08
C ILE A 105 -9.24 -0.54 -10.68
N GLU A 106 -9.18 -1.24 -9.56
CA GLU A 106 -10.30 -2.00 -9.02
C GLU A 106 -11.23 -1.15 -8.13
N GLU A 107 -10.94 0.15 -7.97
CA GLU A 107 -11.65 1.04 -7.04
C GLU A 107 -11.73 0.46 -5.61
N LEU A 108 -10.67 -0.23 -5.19
CA LEU A 108 -10.61 -1.04 -3.98
C LEU A 108 -9.77 -0.38 -2.89
N VAL A 109 -10.29 -0.42 -1.68
CA VAL A 109 -9.54 -0.12 -0.45
C VAL A 109 -9.64 -1.32 0.49
N VAL A 110 -8.51 -1.75 1.00
CA VAL A 110 -8.45 -2.77 2.04
C VAL A 110 -7.66 -2.23 3.24
N ILE A 111 -8.19 -2.50 4.41
CA ILE A 111 -7.58 -2.15 5.70
C ILE A 111 -7.64 -3.38 6.59
N PHE A 112 -6.50 -3.81 7.09
CA PHE A 112 -6.39 -4.92 8.02
C PHE A 112 -5.75 -4.44 9.32
N MET A 113 -6.47 -4.61 10.42
CA MET A 113 -6.05 -4.20 11.75
C MET A 113 -5.79 -5.41 12.63
N THR A 114 -4.60 -5.49 13.17
CA THR A 114 -4.17 -6.54 14.10
C THR A 114 -3.07 -6.01 15.02
N GLN A 115 -2.66 -6.81 15.98
CA GLN A 115 -1.52 -6.53 16.87
C GLN A 115 -0.65 -7.76 16.97
N LEU A 116 0.25 -7.92 16.02
CA LEU A 116 1.21 -9.02 16.00
C LEU A 116 2.62 -8.49 15.68
N ILE A 117 3.54 -8.73 16.58
CA ILE A 117 4.96 -8.37 16.41
C ILE A 117 5.80 -9.65 16.53
N PRO A 118 6.70 -9.90 15.59
CA PRO A 118 7.05 -9.07 14.42
C PRO A 118 6.04 -9.23 13.28
N SER A 119 5.94 -8.19 12.45
CA SER A 119 4.97 -8.09 11.34
C SER A 119 5.13 -9.17 10.26
N ARG A 120 6.28 -9.84 10.21
CA ARG A 120 6.57 -10.92 9.25
C ARG A 120 6.26 -12.32 9.77
N THR A 121 5.64 -12.47 10.93
CA THR A 121 5.30 -13.78 11.49
C THR A 121 4.42 -14.58 10.54
N PHE A 122 3.49 -13.92 9.85
CA PHE A 122 2.65 -14.50 8.81
C PHE A 122 2.58 -13.57 7.59
N ASN A 123 2.46 -14.15 6.39
CA ASN A 123 2.22 -13.39 5.16
C ASN A 123 0.74 -12.98 5.05
N PHE A 124 0.28 -12.09 5.93
CA PHE A 124 -1.11 -11.62 5.89
C PHE A 124 -1.45 -10.90 4.59
N ARG A 125 -0.54 -10.07 4.08
CA ARG A 125 -0.77 -9.31 2.84
C ARG A 125 -1.03 -10.25 1.68
N GLY A 126 -0.10 -11.15 1.37
CA GLY A 126 -0.23 -12.03 0.23
C GLY A 126 -1.45 -12.96 0.33
N GLN A 127 -1.76 -13.44 1.54
CA GLN A 127 -2.97 -14.25 1.76
C GLN A 127 -4.25 -13.44 1.52
N LEU A 128 -4.34 -12.22 2.04
CA LEU A 128 -5.48 -11.34 1.87
C LEU A 128 -5.64 -10.89 0.41
N GLU A 129 -4.55 -10.52 -0.26
CA GLU A 129 -4.59 -10.16 -1.68
C GLU A 129 -5.12 -11.32 -2.53
N ASN A 130 -4.62 -12.52 -2.36
CA ASN A 130 -5.11 -13.70 -3.10
C ASN A 130 -6.60 -13.98 -2.86
N ILE A 131 -7.07 -13.85 -1.62
CA ILE A 131 -8.48 -14.07 -1.29
C ILE A 131 -9.36 -12.97 -1.86
N ILE A 132 -8.98 -11.72 -1.68
CA ILE A 132 -9.80 -10.56 -2.04
C ILE A 132 -9.85 -10.39 -3.56
N TYR A 133 -8.71 -10.39 -4.24
CA TYR A 133 -8.69 -10.29 -5.72
C TYR A 133 -9.33 -11.52 -6.38
N GLY A 134 -9.19 -12.71 -5.77
CA GLY A 134 -9.89 -13.90 -6.24
C GLY A 134 -11.42 -13.85 -6.10
N ALA A 135 -11.96 -12.94 -5.30
CA ALA A 135 -13.39 -12.72 -5.13
C ALA A 135 -13.96 -11.61 -6.03
N LEU A 136 -13.10 -10.81 -6.67
CA LEU A 136 -13.55 -9.79 -7.62
C LEU A 136 -14.09 -10.44 -8.90
N LYS A 137 -15.07 -9.76 -9.53
CA LYS A 137 -15.74 -10.27 -10.75
C LYS A 137 -15.38 -9.41 -11.95
#